data_6c05ba424ba625d9d38feae28e3e49d4
#
_entry.id   6c05ba424ba625d9d38feae28e3e49d4
#
_cell.length_a   1.000
_cell.length_b   1.000
_cell.length_c   1.000
_cell.angle_alpha   90.00
_cell.angle_beta   90.00
_cell.angle_gamma   90.00
#
_symmetry.space_group_name_H-M   'P 1'
#
loop_
_entity.id
_entity.type
_entity.pdbx_description
1 polymer ?
#
loop_
_entity_poly.entity_id
_entity_poly.type
_entity_poly.pdbx_seq_one_letter_code
_entity_poly.pdbx_strand_id
1 'polypeptide(L)'
;MASAMMANAAELTAKETAIVDIGAWTARGEQDKLGAAFKAGFDAGLTLNEAKELVGQLYAYCGFPRALNAVGTLMKVAGEAKPAEGLAADGPRGTLGGKSLEIGAENQAKLCGGPVKGALFDFHPQLDVYLKAHLFGDIFARDNIDWRMRELVTIAALAARPETEPQMKAHIAIGKLNGVTDAQADAILRRVQRPGDPAALPSDWSPIPVGEPNTAYAKYFIGNSYLHKLTLDQVPAFGVTFEPGCRNNWHIHHAKTGGGQMLIVTAGEGFYQEWGKPARRLKKGDTVNIPANVKHWHGAAPNFWFQHIALEVPGTEQSNEWLEPVDDAAYSKATK
;
A
#
# COMPACT_ATOMS: atom_id res chain seq x y z
N MET A 1 -27.26 14.45 -18.05
CA MET A 1 -25.90 14.91 -18.35
C MET A 1 -25.09 15.35 -17.10
N ALA A 2 -25.73 15.80 -16.02
CA ALA A 2 -25.00 16.17 -14.77
C ALA A 2 -24.42 14.98 -13.98
N SER A 3 -25.02 13.78 -14.08
CA SER A 3 -24.57 12.60 -13.30
C SER A 3 -23.28 11.96 -13.85
N ALA A 4 -22.99 12.10 -15.14
CA ALA A 4 -21.77 11.57 -15.75
C ALA A 4 -20.55 12.48 -15.52
N MET A 5 -20.75 13.77 -15.24
CA MET A 5 -19.66 14.70 -14.92
C MET A 5 -19.18 14.59 -13.46
N MET A 6 -20.03 14.14 -12.54
CA MET A 6 -19.63 13.94 -11.13
C MET A 6 -18.86 12.62 -10.88
N ALA A 7 -19.02 11.61 -11.73
CA ALA A 7 -18.29 10.35 -11.61
C ALA A 7 -16.79 10.49 -11.98
N ASN A 8 -16.42 11.49 -12.77
CA ASN A 8 -15.04 11.67 -13.26
C ASN A 8 -14.13 12.50 -12.33
N ALA A 9 -14.66 13.13 -11.29
CA ALA A 9 -13.87 13.90 -10.31
C ALA A 9 -13.24 13.04 -9.21
N ALA A 10 -13.56 11.74 -9.17
CA ALA A 10 -13.15 10.83 -8.10
C ALA A 10 -11.92 9.96 -8.45
N GLU A 11 -11.49 9.91 -9.69
CA GLU A 11 -10.37 9.06 -10.14
C GLU A 11 -9.12 9.88 -10.45
N LEU A 12 -7.96 9.21 -10.37
CA LEU A 12 -6.68 9.79 -10.79
C LEU A 12 -6.69 9.97 -12.31
N THR A 13 -6.23 11.11 -12.79
CA THR A 13 -5.96 11.32 -14.23
C THR A 13 -4.85 10.37 -14.69
N ALA A 14 -4.66 10.22 -16.01
CA ALA A 14 -3.57 9.41 -16.56
C ALA A 14 -2.19 9.89 -16.07
N LYS A 15 -1.97 11.22 -16.03
CA LYS A 15 -0.74 11.82 -15.50
C LYS A 15 -0.55 11.52 -14.01
N GLU A 16 -1.58 11.70 -13.19
CA GLU A 16 -1.54 11.41 -11.76
C GLU A 16 -1.33 9.90 -11.47
N THR A 17 -1.95 9.04 -12.28
CA THR A 17 -1.74 7.61 -12.24
C THR A 17 -0.27 7.24 -12.46
N ALA A 18 0.36 7.85 -13.46
CA ALA A 18 1.78 7.64 -13.73
C ALA A 18 2.68 8.17 -12.60
N ILE A 19 2.35 9.32 -11.99
CA ILE A 19 3.05 9.86 -10.82
C ILE A 19 2.98 8.89 -9.63
N VAL A 20 1.81 8.32 -9.37
CA VAL A 20 1.62 7.31 -8.33
C VAL A 20 2.47 6.07 -8.61
N ASP A 21 2.48 5.58 -9.84
CA ASP A 21 3.31 4.44 -10.24
C ASP A 21 4.81 4.74 -10.11
N ILE A 22 5.26 5.93 -10.51
CA ILE A 22 6.66 6.36 -10.33
C ILE A 22 7.05 6.31 -8.85
N GLY A 23 6.21 6.83 -7.94
CA GLY A 23 6.45 6.77 -6.51
C GLY A 23 6.57 5.34 -5.99
N ALA A 24 5.58 4.51 -6.32
CA ALA A 24 5.51 3.13 -5.86
C ALA A 24 6.69 2.28 -6.36
N TRP A 25 6.99 2.34 -7.65
CA TRP A 25 8.06 1.53 -8.24
C TRP A 25 9.45 2.01 -7.86
N THR A 26 9.65 3.32 -7.65
CA THR A 26 10.88 3.84 -7.05
C THR A 26 11.08 3.29 -5.65
N ALA A 27 10.04 3.33 -4.81
CA ALA A 27 10.12 2.85 -3.43
C ALA A 27 10.36 1.33 -3.34
N ARG A 28 9.87 0.55 -4.31
CA ARG A 28 10.10 -0.90 -4.41
C ARG A 28 11.42 -1.26 -5.09
N GLY A 29 12.01 -0.34 -5.86
CA GLY A 29 13.21 -0.61 -6.66
C GLY A 29 12.96 -1.40 -7.95
N GLU A 30 11.72 -1.45 -8.44
CA GLU A 30 11.24 -2.20 -9.61
C GLU A 30 11.52 -1.43 -10.91
N GLN A 31 12.76 -1.52 -11.44
CA GLN A 31 13.24 -0.67 -12.52
C GLN A 31 12.47 -0.82 -13.84
N ASP A 32 12.07 -2.03 -14.22
CA ASP A 32 11.31 -2.25 -15.47
C ASP A 32 9.92 -1.62 -15.41
N LYS A 33 9.22 -1.81 -14.28
CA LYS A 33 7.91 -1.19 -14.04
C LYS A 33 8.01 0.33 -13.92
N LEU A 34 9.07 0.82 -13.31
CA LEU A 34 9.38 2.25 -13.24
C LEU A 34 9.62 2.85 -14.62
N GLY A 35 10.34 2.15 -15.49
CA GLY A 35 10.52 2.57 -16.88
C GLY A 35 9.21 2.68 -17.64
N ALA A 36 8.31 1.71 -17.47
CA ALA A 36 6.97 1.76 -18.05
C ALA A 36 6.13 2.93 -17.48
N ALA A 37 6.26 3.21 -16.17
CA ALA A 37 5.58 4.33 -15.52
C ALA A 37 6.05 5.69 -16.04
N PHE A 38 7.36 5.90 -16.26
CA PHE A 38 7.88 7.11 -16.88
C PHE A 38 7.35 7.29 -18.31
N LYS A 39 7.36 6.20 -19.10
CA LYS A 39 6.81 6.27 -20.46
C LYS A 39 5.35 6.67 -20.45
N ALA A 40 4.52 6.01 -19.64
CA ALA A 40 3.10 6.34 -19.50
C ALA A 40 2.89 7.80 -19.02
N GLY A 41 3.76 8.28 -18.12
CA GLY A 41 3.74 9.67 -17.66
C GLY A 41 4.02 10.66 -18.79
N PHE A 42 5.05 10.42 -19.60
CA PHE A 42 5.36 11.25 -20.76
C PHE A 42 4.24 11.24 -21.79
N ASP A 43 3.66 10.08 -22.07
CA ASP A 43 2.51 9.95 -22.97
C ASP A 43 1.28 10.72 -22.43
N ALA A 44 1.16 10.86 -21.10
CA ALA A 44 0.11 11.62 -20.40
C ALA A 44 0.46 13.11 -20.15
N GLY A 45 1.56 13.61 -20.70
CA GLY A 45 1.98 15.01 -20.58
C GLY A 45 2.80 15.36 -19.33
N LEU A 46 3.39 14.37 -18.66
CA LEU A 46 4.43 14.61 -17.66
C LEU A 46 5.69 15.13 -18.37
N THR A 47 6.27 16.23 -17.90
CA THR A 47 7.48 16.78 -18.49
C THR A 47 8.75 16.17 -17.86
N LEU A 48 9.88 16.31 -18.55
CA LEU A 48 11.16 15.80 -18.05
C LEU A 48 11.56 16.45 -16.73
N ASN A 49 11.36 17.76 -16.60
CA ASN A 49 11.72 18.47 -15.37
C ASN A 49 10.79 18.13 -14.20
N GLU A 50 9.48 17.92 -14.46
CA GLU A 50 8.57 17.36 -13.44
C GLU A 50 9.02 15.96 -12.99
N ALA A 51 9.36 15.06 -13.91
CA ALA A 51 9.84 13.72 -13.60
C ALA A 51 11.15 13.74 -12.78
N LYS A 52 12.08 14.62 -13.15
CA LYS A 52 13.33 14.83 -12.36
C LYS A 52 13.04 15.30 -10.94
N GLU A 53 12.08 16.22 -10.79
CA GLU A 53 11.70 16.76 -9.49
C GLU A 53 11.04 15.70 -8.60
N LEU A 54 10.13 14.89 -9.15
CA LEU A 54 9.49 13.80 -8.45
C LEU A 54 10.53 12.79 -7.90
N VAL A 55 11.45 12.35 -8.74
CA VAL A 55 12.50 11.41 -8.35
C VAL A 55 13.48 12.05 -7.37
N GLY A 56 13.82 13.33 -7.59
CA GLY A 56 14.69 14.09 -6.70
C GLY A 56 14.13 14.17 -5.28
N GLN A 57 12.83 14.38 -5.13
CA GLN A 57 12.18 14.39 -3.81
C GLN A 57 12.20 13.02 -3.13
N LEU A 58 12.05 11.94 -3.91
CA LEU A 58 11.88 10.60 -3.37
C LEU A 58 13.10 10.08 -2.59
N TYR A 59 14.29 10.65 -2.77
CA TYR A 59 15.40 10.19 -1.95
C TYR A 59 15.18 10.42 -0.44
N ALA A 60 14.40 11.45 -0.07
CA ALA A 60 14.06 11.73 1.32
C ALA A 60 13.14 10.66 1.95
N TYR A 61 12.42 9.91 1.11
CA TYR A 61 11.46 8.88 1.53
C TYR A 61 11.95 7.45 1.28
N CYS A 62 12.78 7.25 0.24
CA CYS A 62 13.23 5.93 -0.21
C CYS A 62 14.73 5.70 -0.07
N GLY A 63 15.48 6.73 0.31
CA GLY A 63 16.93 6.73 0.38
C GLY A 63 17.61 6.96 -0.99
N PHE A 64 18.83 7.45 -0.95
CA PHE A 64 19.64 7.75 -2.14
C PHE A 64 19.79 6.56 -3.10
N PRO A 65 20.03 5.32 -2.65
CA PRO A 65 20.23 4.22 -3.60
C PRO A 65 19.06 4.01 -4.56
N ARG A 66 17.83 4.02 -4.05
CA ARG A 66 16.63 3.87 -4.87
C ARG A 66 16.40 5.08 -5.79
N ALA A 67 16.60 6.28 -5.29
CA ALA A 67 16.47 7.50 -6.09
C ALA A 67 17.51 7.57 -7.22
N LEU A 68 18.76 7.22 -6.97
CA LEU A 68 19.81 7.17 -8.00
C LEU A 68 19.51 6.14 -9.09
N ASN A 69 19.04 4.95 -8.70
CA ASN A 69 18.60 3.95 -9.66
C ASN A 69 17.42 4.46 -10.50
N ALA A 70 16.47 5.16 -9.88
CA ALA A 70 15.34 5.75 -10.58
C ALA A 70 15.77 6.86 -11.57
N VAL A 71 16.75 7.68 -11.20
CA VAL A 71 17.36 8.66 -12.14
C VAL A 71 18.00 7.96 -13.33
N GLY A 72 18.70 6.84 -13.12
CA GLY A 72 19.27 6.04 -14.21
C GLY A 72 18.21 5.53 -15.17
N THR A 73 17.10 5.00 -14.64
CA THR A 73 15.94 4.56 -15.44
C THR A 73 15.28 5.72 -16.17
N LEU A 74 15.06 6.85 -15.49
CA LEU A 74 14.52 8.07 -16.09
C LEU A 74 15.38 8.55 -17.27
N MET A 75 16.70 8.60 -17.08
CA MET A 75 17.65 9.03 -18.12
C MET A 75 17.55 8.15 -19.38
N LYS A 76 17.47 6.83 -19.20
CA LYS A 76 17.29 5.90 -20.31
C LYS A 76 15.97 6.14 -21.05
N VAL A 77 14.84 6.16 -20.34
CA VAL A 77 13.50 6.32 -20.92
C VAL A 77 13.36 7.69 -21.59
N ALA A 78 13.88 8.77 -20.98
CA ALA A 78 13.83 10.12 -21.56
C ALA A 78 14.67 10.23 -22.84
N GLY A 79 15.81 9.54 -22.91
CA GLY A 79 16.64 9.47 -24.12
C GLY A 79 15.92 8.82 -25.29
N GLU A 80 15.08 7.83 -25.03
CA GLU A 80 14.28 7.12 -26.03
C GLU A 80 12.99 7.91 -26.40
N ALA A 81 12.23 8.37 -25.40
CA ALA A 81 10.92 9.00 -25.56
C ALA A 81 10.98 10.47 -25.97
N LYS A 82 12.09 11.17 -25.66
CA LYS A 82 12.29 12.60 -25.91
C LYS A 82 11.11 13.47 -25.46
N PRO A 83 10.71 13.39 -24.17
CA PRO A 83 9.57 14.16 -23.67
C PRO A 83 9.82 15.67 -23.73
N ALA A 84 8.74 16.45 -23.62
CA ALA A 84 8.85 17.90 -23.43
C ALA A 84 9.66 18.20 -22.17
N GLU A 85 10.56 19.19 -22.24
CA GLU A 85 11.45 19.52 -21.14
C GLU A 85 10.70 20.10 -19.93
N GLY A 86 9.72 20.94 -20.19
CA GLY A 86 8.91 21.61 -19.17
C GLY A 86 9.65 22.73 -18.43
N LEU A 87 8.99 23.31 -17.45
CA LEU A 87 9.57 24.37 -16.63
C LEU A 87 10.72 23.83 -15.79
N ALA A 88 11.87 24.48 -15.87
CA ALA A 88 12.94 24.26 -14.90
C ALA A 88 12.51 24.86 -13.56
N ALA A 89 12.77 24.17 -12.45
CA ALA A 89 12.56 24.77 -11.14
C ALA A 89 13.47 25.99 -10.98
N ASP A 90 12.88 27.12 -10.65
CA ASP A 90 13.64 28.26 -10.15
C ASP A 90 14.20 27.89 -8.78
N GLY A 91 15.46 28.14 -8.60
CA GLY A 91 16.10 27.91 -7.33
C GLY A 91 17.52 27.37 -7.53
N PRO A 92 18.43 27.84 -6.71
CA PRO A 92 19.82 27.45 -6.80
C PRO A 92 19.95 25.94 -6.58
N ARG A 93 20.92 25.37 -7.24
CA ARG A 93 21.45 24.07 -6.84
C ARG A 93 22.08 24.28 -5.47
N GLY A 94 21.32 23.96 -4.43
CA GLY A 94 21.76 24.12 -3.07
C GLY A 94 20.81 24.97 -2.22
N THR A 95 21.24 25.24 -1.01
CA THR A 95 20.46 25.92 0.02
C THR A 95 19.97 27.28 -0.40
N LEU A 96 18.78 27.67 0.03
CA LEU A 96 18.13 28.97 -0.19
C LEU A 96 18.90 30.14 0.49
N GLY A 97 20.20 30.28 0.17
CA GLY A 97 21.03 31.38 0.67
C GLY A 97 21.12 31.46 2.20
N GLY A 98 21.11 30.33 2.90
CA GLY A 98 21.13 30.24 4.36
C GLY A 98 19.77 30.40 5.04
N LYS A 99 18.68 30.58 4.28
CA LYS A 99 17.31 30.72 4.82
C LYS A 99 16.48 29.44 4.78
N SER A 100 17.07 28.31 4.38
CA SER A 100 16.35 27.06 4.19
C SER A 100 15.57 26.62 5.42
N LEU A 101 16.11 26.82 6.62
CA LEU A 101 15.42 26.46 7.88
C LEU A 101 14.16 27.32 8.11
N GLU A 102 14.26 28.62 7.92
CA GLU A 102 13.15 29.56 8.08
C GLU A 102 12.03 29.26 7.07
N ILE A 103 12.38 29.21 5.79
CA ILE A 103 11.46 28.91 4.69
C ILE A 103 10.86 27.51 4.86
N GLY A 104 11.66 26.54 5.25
CA GLY A 104 11.19 25.16 5.45
C GLY A 104 10.25 25.02 6.63
N ALA A 105 10.48 25.75 7.73
CA ALA A 105 9.55 25.78 8.86
C ALA A 105 8.20 26.40 8.47
N GLU A 106 8.20 27.46 7.66
CA GLU A 106 6.98 28.07 7.12
C GLU A 106 6.25 27.14 6.16
N ASN A 107 6.99 26.53 5.20
CA ASN A 107 6.42 25.58 4.24
C ASN A 107 5.79 24.37 4.93
N GLN A 108 6.50 23.79 5.90
CA GLN A 108 5.96 22.68 6.70
C GLN A 108 4.69 23.07 7.44
N ALA A 109 4.68 24.24 8.08
CA ALA A 109 3.50 24.70 8.80
C ALA A 109 2.31 24.94 7.86
N LYS A 110 2.52 25.53 6.69
CA LYS A 110 1.47 25.73 5.67
C LYS A 110 0.96 24.39 5.13
N LEU A 111 1.86 23.49 4.78
CA LEU A 111 1.54 22.17 4.22
C LEU A 111 0.75 21.31 5.20
N CYS A 112 1.13 21.34 6.48
CA CYS A 112 0.54 20.51 7.54
C CYS A 112 -0.66 21.16 8.27
N GLY A 113 -1.02 22.40 7.91
CA GLY A 113 -2.09 23.14 8.58
C GLY A 113 -1.70 23.71 9.95
N GLY A 114 -0.43 23.71 10.30
CA GLY A 114 0.12 24.27 11.54
C GLY A 114 1.53 23.78 11.85
N PRO A 115 2.21 24.39 12.84
CA PRO A 115 3.56 24.00 13.22
C PRO A 115 3.64 22.55 13.69
N VAL A 116 4.55 21.77 13.11
CA VAL A 116 4.79 20.37 13.51
C VAL A 116 5.75 20.33 14.70
N LYS A 117 5.34 19.68 15.77
CA LYS A 117 6.09 19.47 17.01
C LYS A 117 5.81 18.07 17.55
N GLY A 118 6.64 17.60 18.47
CA GLY A 118 6.39 16.34 19.16
C GLY A 118 7.64 15.72 19.76
N ALA A 119 7.42 14.74 20.63
CA ALA A 119 8.48 14.09 21.41
C ALA A 119 9.64 13.53 20.57
N LEU A 120 9.39 13.11 19.35
CA LEU A 120 10.45 12.65 18.44
C LEU A 120 11.46 13.77 18.11
N PHE A 121 10.95 14.95 17.81
CA PHE A 121 11.76 16.13 17.47
C PHE A 121 12.40 16.76 18.70
N ASP A 122 11.70 16.71 19.84
CA ASP A 122 12.27 17.13 21.13
C ASP A 122 13.43 16.22 21.54
N PHE A 123 13.31 14.92 21.26
CA PHE A 123 14.36 13.95 21.54
C PHE A 123 15.56 14.07 20.58
N HIS A 124 15.31 14.37 19.29
CA HIS A 124 16.35 14.52 18.28
C HIS A 124 16.20 15.83 17.48
N PRO A 125 16.55 17.00 18.07
CA PRO A 125 16.33 18.31 17.44
C PRO A 125 17.06 18.48 16.09
N GLN A 126 18.22 17.84 15.90
CA GLN A 126 18.95 17.93 14.64
C GLN A 126 18.19 17.28 13.48
N LEU A 127 17.41 16.20 13.74
CA LEU A 127 16.57 15.59 12.72
C LEU A 127 15.44 16.54 12.30
N ASP A 128 14.86 17.29 13.23
CA ASP A 128 13.88 18.33 12.92
C ASP A 128 14.47 19.43 12.03
N VAL A 129 15.72 19.87 12.32
CA VAL A 129 16.44 20.83 11.47
C VAL A 129 16.63 20.28 10.06
N TYR A 130 17.08 19.03 9.90
CA TYR A 130 17.26 18.44 8.57
C TYR A 130 15.94 18.34 7.81
N LEU A 131 14.88 17.93 8.48
CA LEU A 131 13.55 17.82 7.88
C LEU A 131 13.06 19.18 7.39
N LYS A 132 13.12 20.21 8.25
CA LYS A 132 12.68 21.56 7.90
C LYS A 132 13.56 22.21 6.86
N ALA A 133 14.87 22.31 7.10
CA ALA A 133 15.77 23.03 6.21
C ALA A 133 15.89 22.34 4.85
N HIS A 134 16.09 21.04 4.83
CA HIS A 134 16.39 20.37 3.58
C HIS A 134 15.14 19.90 2.83
N LEU A 135 14.23 19.14 3.47
CA LEU A 135 13.04 18.65 2.77
C LEU A 135 12.07 19.80 2.46
N PHE A 136 11.62 20.53 3.48
CA PHE A 136 10.62 21.57 3.30
C PHE A 136 11.20 22.91 2.82
N GLY A 137 12.51 23.18 3.11
CA GLY A 137 13.21 24.36 2.64
C GLY A 137 13.77 24.17 1.22
N ASP A 138 14.75 23.30 1.03
CA ASP A 138 15.44 23.19 -0.26
C ASP A 138 14.59 22.48 -1.34
N ILE A 139 13.79 21.47 -0.99
CA ILE A 139 13.03 20.67 -1.96
C ILE A 139 11.63 21.22 -2.16
N PHE A 140 10.84 21.39 -1.10
CA PHE A 140 9.44 21.82 -1.23
C PHE A 140 9.28 23.31 -1.62
N ALA A 141 10.33 24.10 -1.52
CA ALA A 141 10.35 25.48 -2.03
C ALA A 141 10.54 25.57 -3.56
N ARG A 142 10.87 24.44 -4.23
CA ARG A 142 10.98 24.40 -5.69
C ARG A 142 9.59 24.33 -6.31
N ASP A 143 9.33 25.18 -7.30
CA ASP A 143 7.99 25.55 -7.78
C ASP A 143 7.56 24.89 -9.10
N ASN A 144 8.42 24.06 -9.71
CA ASN A 144 8.11 23.39 -10.97
C ASN A 144 7.10 22.24 -10.86
N ILE A 145 6.80 21.78 -9.64
CA ILE A 145 5.63 20.95 -9.31
C ILE A 145 4.95 21.52 -8.06
N ASP A 146 3.64 21.43 -8.00
CA ASP A 146 2.88 21.87 -6.84
C ASP A 146 2.94 20.89 -5.66
N TRP A 147 2.52 21.32 -4.49
CA TRP A 147 2.52 20.47 -3.29
C TRP A 147 1.56 19.30 -3.40
N ARG A 148 0.48 19.43 -4.14
CA ARG A 148 -0.44 18.32 -4.39
C ARG A 148 0.25 17.19 -5.16
N MET A 149 0.99 17.52 -6.21
CA MET A 149 1.76 16.54 -7.00
C MET A 149 2.86 15.89 -6.15
N ARG A 150 3.51 16.68 -5.27
CA ARG A 150 4.47 16.15 -4.28
C ARG A 150 3.83 15.14 -3.34
N GLU A 151 2.62 15.42 -2.85
CA GLU A 151 1.91 14.49 -1.95
C GLU A 151 1.44 13.23 -2.67
N LEU A 152 0.98 13.29 -3.93
CA LEU A 152 0.61 12.10 -4.69
C LEU A 152 1.77 11.10 -4.79
N VAL A 153 2.96 11.56 -5.16
CA VAL A 153 4.15 10.69 -5.27
C VAL A 153 4.63 10.20 -3.90
N THR A 154 4.55 11.04 -2.88
CA THR A 154 4.97 10.70 -1.51
C THR A 154 4.05 9.65 -0.89
N ILE A 155 2.73 9.85 -0.96
CA ILE A 155 1.73 8.87 -0.47
C ILE A 155 1.95 7.52 -1.16
N ALA A 156 2.16 7.53 -2.47
CA ALA A 156 2.40 6.30 -3.23
C ALA A 156 3.69 5.59 -2.81
N ALA A 157 4.77 6.33 -2.62
CA ALA A 157 6.05 5.78 -2.18
C ALA A 157 5.97 5.17 -0.77
N LEU A 158 5.28 5.86 0.14
CA LEU A 158 5.06 5.37 1.51
C LEU A 158 4.10 4.18 1.55
N ALA A 159 3.00 4.22 0.77
CA ALA A 159 2.06 3.10 0.65
C ALA A 159 2.69 1.83 0.06
N ALA A 160 3.78 1.97 -0.71
CA ALA A 160 4.52 0.85 -1.26
C ALA A 160 5.42 0.13 -0.24
N ARG A 161 5.50 0.63 1.00
CA ARG A 161 6.40 0.17 2.05
C ARG A 161 5.64 -0.03 3.36
N PRO A 162 5.40 -1.29 3.78
CA PRO A 162 4.61 -1.59 5.00
C PRO A 162 5.15 -0.93 6.27
N GLU A 163 6.49 -0.81 6.38
CA GLU A 163 7.16 -0.23 7.55
C GLU A 163 6.96 1.29 7.71
N THR A 164 6.39 1.97 6.70
CA THR A 164 6.15 3.42 6.71
C THR A 164 4.68 3.79 6.89
N GLU A 165 3.85 2.91 7.40
CA GLU A 165 2.41 3.14 7.59
C GLU A 165 2.09 4.41 8.40
N PRO A 166 2.78 4.74 9.52
CA PRO A 166 2.52 5.97 10.25
C PRO A 166 2.75 7.24 9.40
N GLN A 167 3.84 7.26 8.62
CA GLN A 167 4.16 8.36 7.71
C GLN A 167 3.17 8.43 6.55
N MET A 168 2.76 7.30 6.00
CA MET A 168 1.73 7.23 4.96
C MET A 168 0.41 7.87 5.44
N LYS A 169 -0.06 7.53 6.63
CA LYS A 169 -1.27 8.12 7.21
C LYS A 169 -1.14 9.63 7.40
N ALA A 170 0.02 10.09 7.88
CA ALA A 170 0.30 11.51 8.02
C ALA A 170 0.27 12.23 6.67
N HIS A 171 0.92 11.68 5.63
CA HIS A 171 0.93 12.27 4.29
C HIS A 171 -0.43 12.20 3.58
N ILE A 172 -1.28 11.21 3.85
CA ILE A 172 -2.68 11.24 3.38
C ILE A 172 -3.42 12.44 3.99
N ALA A 173 -3.27 12.70 5.28
CA ALA A 173 -3.89 13.86 5.92
C ALA A 173 -3.35 15.18 5.36
N ILE A 174 -2.03 15.28 5.17
CA ILE A 174 -1.36 16.43 4.54
C ILE A 174 -1.85 16.62 3.10
N GLY A 175 -1.89 15.54 2.31
CA GLY A 175 -2.35 15.57 0.93
C GLY A 175 -3.79 16.12 0.81
N LYS A 176 -4.67 15.75 1.74
CA LYS A 176 -6.04 16.28 1.80
C LYS A 176 -6.07 17.81 2.03
N LEU A 177 -5.19 18.32 2.88
CA LEU A 177 -5.05 19.77 3.06
C LEU A 177 -4.53 20.48 1.80
N ASN A 178 -3.86 19.75 0.92
CA ASN A 178 -3.23 20.26 -0.30
C ASN A 178 -3.96 19.82 -1.59
N GLY A 179 -5.22 19.40 -1.49
CA GLY A 179 -6.10 19.18 -2.64
C GLY A 179 -6.16 17.72 -3.14
N VAL A 180 -5.63 16.75 -2.42
CA VAL A 180 -5.87 15.33 -2.68
C VAL A 180 -7.22 14.96 -2.06
N THR A 181 -8.13 14.42 -2.85
CA THR A 181 -9.46 13.99 -2.34
C THR A 181 -9.38 12.63 -1.63
N ASP A 182 -10.38 12.32 -0.80
CA ASP A 182 -10.51 10.99 -0.18
C ASP A 182 -10.52 9.88 -1.23
N ALA A 183 -11.28 10.06 -2.31
CA ALA A 183 -11.36 9.10 -3.40
C ALA A 183 -10.02 8.89 -4.11
N GLN A 184 -9.22 9.95 -4.26
CA GLN A 184 -7.88 9.84 -4.83
C GLN A 184 -6.90 9.15 -3.88
N ALA A 185 -6.94 9.46 -2.58
CA ALA A 185 -6.12 8.74 -1.59
C ALA A 185 -6.45 7.24 -1.59
N ASP A 186 -7.73 6.87 -1.60
CA ASP A 186 -8.17 5.49 -1.73
C ASP A 186 -7.75 4.85 -3.05
N ALA A 187 -7.80 5.58 -4.17
CA ALA A 187 -7.33 5.10 -5.46
C ALA A 187 -5.82 4.84 -5.47
N ILE A 188 -5.03 5.70 -4.82
CA ILE A 188 -3.58 5.49 -4.64
C ILE A 188 -3.35 4.20 -3.85
N LEU A 189 -4.01 4.04 -2.70
CA LEU A 189 -3.85 2.85 -1.87
C LEU A 189 -4.23 1.58 -2.62
N ARG A 190 -5.39 1.56 -3.28
CA ARG A 190 -5.80 0.41 -4.12
C ARG A 190 -4.79 0.11 -5.21
N ARG A 191 -4.23 1.14 -5.87
CA ARG A 191 -3.27 0.94 -6.96
C ARG A 191 -1.93 0.44 -6.47
N VAL A 192 -1.41 1.03 -5.41
CA VAL A 192 -0.07 0.73 -4.89
C VAL A 192 -0.06 -0.58 -4.13
N GLN A 193 -1.06 -0.84 -3.31
CA GLN A 193 -1.21 -2.08 -2.55
C GLN A 193 -1.82 -3.20 -3.38
N ARG A 194 -1.86 -3.05 -4.69
CA ARG A 194 -2.54 -3.89 -5.69
C ARG A 194 -3.02 -5.23 -5.18
N PRO A 195 -4.34 -5.44 -5.17
CA PRO A 195 -4.86 -6.78 -5.35
C PRO A 195 -4.30 -7.33 -6.67
N GLY A 196 -3.67 -8.49 -6.66
CA GLY A 196 -3.40 -9.25 -7.88
C GLY A 196 -1.95 -9.42 -8.33
N ASP A 197 -0.96 -8.87 -7.66
CA ASP A 197 0.44 -9.16 -7.99
C ASP A 197 1.23 -9.69 -6.78
N PRO A 198 1.29 -11.02 -6.58
CA PRO A 198 2.12 -11.63 -5.54
C PRO A 198 3.59 -11.24 -5.63
N ALA A 199 4.07 -10.92 -6.84
CA ALA A 199 5.45 -10.47 -7.06
C ALA A 199 5.71 -9.07 -6.48
N ALA A 200 4.68 -8.32 -6.12
CA ALA A 200 4.81 -7.03 -5.44
C ALA A 200 5.09 -7.15 -3.94
N LEU A 201 4.93 -8.34 -3.36
CA LEU A 201 5.26 -8.58 -1.96
C LEU A 201 6.78 -8.63 -1.76
N PRO A 202 7.32 -8.08 -0.67
CA PRO A 202 8.74 -8.25 -0.32
C PRO A 202 9.12 -9.74 -0.25
N SER A 203 10.35 -10.06 -0.63
CA SER A 203 10.84 -11.45 -0.61
C SER A 203 10.86 -12.07 0.79
N ASP A 204 10.91 -11.24 1.82
CA ASP A 204 10.90 -11.60 3.25
C ASP A 204 9.53 -11.36 3.91
N TRP A 205 8.48 -11.08 3.12
CA TRP A 205 7.14 -10.79 3.63
C TRP A 205 6.57 -11.92 4.50
N SER A 206 6.79 -13.16 4.06
CA SER A 206 6.37 -14.35 4.81
C SER A 206 7.44 -15.44 4.76
N PRO A 207 7.55 -16.28 5.80
CA PRO A 207 8.43 -17.45 5.81
C PRO A 207 7.94 -18.57 4.88
N ILE A 208 6.71 -18.49 4.36
CA ILE A 208 6.17 -19.47 3.41
C ILE A 208 5.78 -18.79 2.10
N PRO A 209 5.89 -19.51 0.95
CA PRO A 209 5.50 -18.96 -0.35
C PRO A 209 4.04 -18.52 -0.39
N VAL A 210 3.73 -17.56 -1.26
CA VAL A 210 2.34 -17.14 -1.53
C VAL A 210 1.50 -18.31 -2.05
N GLY A 211 2.08 -19.14 -2.89
CA GLY A 211 1.42 -20.27 -3.50
C GLY A 211 0.84 -19.97 -4.88
N GLU A 212 0.14 -20.96 -5.42
CA GLU A 212 -0.54 -20.88 -6.72
C GLU A 212 -1.94 -20.27 -6.58
N PRO A 213 -2.49 -19.65 -7.63
CA PRO A 213 -3.88 -19.18 -7.63
C PRO A 213 -4.84 -20.26 -7.15
N ASN A 214 -5.67 -19.95 -6.17
CA ASN A 214 -6.60 -20.89 -5.53
C ASN A 214 -7.85 -21.12 -6.39
N THR A 215 -7.65 -21.62 -7.61
CA THR A 215 -8.74 -21.77 -8.61
C THR A 215 -9.78 -22.79 -8.22
N ALA A 216 -9.39 -23.87 -7.53
CA ALA A 216 -10.29 -24.95 -7.13
C ALA A 216 -11.38 -24.49 -6.13
N TYR A 217 -11.04 -23.52 -5.30
CA TYR A 217 -11.94 -22.98 -4.27
C TYR A 217 -12.40 -21.55 -4.58
N ALA A 218 -12.05 -20.98 -5.74
CA ALA A 218 -12.33 -19.57 -6.08
C ALA A 218 -13.82 -19.18 -5.89
N LYS A 219 -14.76 -20.09 -6.18
CA LYS A 219 -16.21 -19.87 -5.97
C LYS A 219 -16.63 -19.62 -4.52
N TYR A 220 -15.77 -19.92 -3.56
CA TYR A 220 -16.02 -19.74 -2.13
C TYR A 220 -15.27 -18.52 -1.54
N PHE A 221 -14.68 -17.69 -2.42
CA PHE A 221 -13.95 -16.49 -2.03
C PHE A 221 -14.48 -15.27 -2.78
N ILE A 222 -14.51 -14.13 -2.13
CA ILE A 222 -14.64 -12.83 -2.78
C ILE A 222 -13.25 -12.24 -2.87
N GLY A 223 -12.79 -11.91 -4.09
CA GLY A 223 -11.41 -11.51 -4.36
C GLY A 223 -10.50 -12.70 -4.65
N ASN A 224 -9.21 -12.42 -4.87
CA ASN A 224 -8.24 -13.44 -5.22
C ASN A 224 -7.53 -13.99 -3.98
N SER A 225 -7.29 -15.29 -4.00
CA SER A 225 -6.50 -15.99 -2.98
C SER A 225 -5.54 -16.99 -3.63
N TYR A 226 -4.54 -17.37 -2.88
CA TYR A 226 -3.48 -18.30 -3.31
C TYR A 226 -3.33 -19.39 -2.27
N LEU A 227 -2.94 -20.56 -2.72
CA LEU A 227 -2.80 -21.75 -1.87
C LEU A 227 -1.41 -22.38 -2.06
N HIS A 228 -0.71 -22.57 -0.96
CA HIS A 228 0.54 -23.30 -0.89
C HIS A 228 0.37 -24.53 0.00
N LYS A 229 0.50 -25.71 -0.59
CA LYS A 229 0.43 -26.96 0.16
C LYS A 229 1.72 -27.19 0.96
N LEU A 230 1.62 -27.20 2.28
CA LEU A 230 2.74 -27.47 3.17
C LEU A 230 2.92 -28.98 3.43
N THR A 231 1.84 -29.66 3.82
CA THR A 231 1.81 -31.10 4.04
C THR A 231 0.38 -31.64 3.93
N LEU A 232 0.25 -32.92 3.58
CA LEU A 232 -1.00 -33.68 3.61
C LEU A 232 -0.94 -34.90 4.55
N ASP A 233 0.19 -35.07 5.22
CA ASP A 233 0.41 -36.23 6.08
C ASP A 233 -0.46 -36.17 7.34
N GLN A 234 0.09 -36.44 8.52
CA GLN A 234 -0.66 -36.57 9.79
C GLN A 234 -1.62 -35.41 10.09
N VAL A 235 -1.21 -34.16 9.79
CA VAL A 235 -2.02 -32.97 9.95
C VAL A 235 -1.95 -32.16 8.65
N PRO A 236 -2.98 -32.20 7.80
CA PRO A 236 -2.98 -31.39 6.58
C PRO A 236 -2.81 -29.91 6.91
N ALA A 237 -1.88 -29.27 6.22
CA ALA A 237 -1.53 -27.87 6.44
C ALA A 237 -1.35 -27.14 5.10
N PHE A 238 -1.94 -25.95 5.01
CA PHE A 238 -1.90 -25.11 3.82
C PHE A 238 -1.54 -23.68 4.21
N GLY A 239 -0.64 -23.07 3.45
CA GLY A 239 -0.48 -21.62 3.43
C GLY A 239 -1.60 -21.02 2.58
N VAL A 240 -2.44 -20.20 3.18
CA VAL A 240 -3.52 -19.49 2.46
C VAL A 240 -3.20 -18.01 2.44
N THR A 241 -3.03 -17.46 1.24
CA THR A 241 -2.72 -16.05 1.02
C THR A 241 -3.92 -15.34 0.40
N PHE A 242 -4.28 -14.20 0.95
CA PHE A 242 -5.41 -13.37 0.55
C PHE A 242 -4.91 -12.03 0.06
N GLU A 243 -5.39 -11.58 -1.09
CA GLU A 243 -5.24 -10.20 -1.52
C GLU A 243 -5.99 -9.23 -0.60
N PRO A 244 -5.63 -7.93 -0.57
CA PRO A 244 -6.38 -6.93 0.16
C PRO A 244 -7.89 -7.00 -0.12
N GLY A 245 -8.69 -7.08 0.94
CA GLY A 245 -10.15 -7.20 0.86
C GLY A 245 -10.67 -8.58 0.51
N CYS A 246 -9.81 -9.53 0.14
CA CYS A 246 -10.22 -10.90 -0.12
C CYS A 246 -10.64 -11.62 1.17
N ARG A 247 -11.73 -12.34 1.12
CA ARG A 247 -12.28 -13.13 2.23
C ARG A 247 -12.99 -14.37 1.69
N ASN A 248 -12.99 -15.43 2.51
CA ASN A 248 -13.79 -16.61 2.20
C ASN A 248 -15.26 -16.42 2.62
N ASN A 249 -16.11 -17.28 2.12
CA ASN A 249 -17.49 -17.37 2.54
C ASN A 249 -17.59 -17.83 3.99
N TRP A 250 -18.72 -17.61 4.60
CA TRP A 250 -19.09 -18.33 5.81
C TRP A 250 -18.98 -19.84 5.56
N HIS A 251 -18.37 -20.57 6.49
CA HIS A 251 -18.18 -22.02 6.37
C HIS A 251 -18.08 -22.69 7.73
N ILE A 252 -18.18 -23.99 7.72
CA ILE A 252 -18.12 -24.83 8.93
C ILE A 252 -17.22 -26.03 8.64
N HIS A 253 -16.31 -26.30 9.55
CA HIS A 253 -15.56 -27.56 9.60
C HIS A 253 -16.29 -28.50 10.54
N HIS A 254 -17.09 -29.42 9.99
CA HIS A 254 -17.84 -30.39 10.75
C HIS A 254 -16.94 -31.50 11.26
N ALA A 255 -17.19 -31.97 12.47
CA ALA A 255 -16.66 -33.24 13.00
C ALA A 255 -17.56 -33.75 14.12
N LYS A 256 -17.56 -35.08 14.30
CA LYS A 256 -18.27 -35.72 15.41
C LYS A 256 -17.46 -35.68 16.72
N THR A 257 -16.17 -35.89 16.62
CA THR A 257 -15.23 -35.71 17.73
C THR A 257 -13.94 -35.09 17.22
N GLY A 258 -13.28 -34.24 18.03
CA GLY A 258 -12.12 -33.48 17.59
C GLY A 258 -12.50 -32.53 16.45
N GLY A 259 -11.60 -32.37 15.48
CA GLY A 259 -11.83 -31.57 14.28
C GLY A 259 -11.77 -30.07 14.51
N GLY A 260 -12.20 -29.33 13.50
CA GLY A 260 -12.06 -27.88 13.44
C GLY A 260 -10.79 -27.46 12.71
N GLN A 261 -10.40 -26.21 12.87
CA GLN A 261 -9.25 -25.63 12.17
C GLN A 261 -8.41 -24.77 13.11
N MET A 262 -7.09 -24.74 12.91
CA MET A 262 -6.22 -23.79 13.55
C MET A 262 -5.59 -22.89 12.50
N LEU A 263 -5.59 -21.57 12.76
CA LEU A 263 -4.90 -20.58 11.92
C LEU A 263 -3.67 -20.08 12.67
N ILE A 264 -2.54 -19.98 11.96
CA ILE A 264 -1.31 -19.35 12.45
C ILE A 264 -0.95 -18.24 11.44
N VAL A 265 -1.05 -17.00 11.86
CA VAL A 265 -0.78 -15.86 10.95
C VAL A 265 0.72 -15.71 10.71
N THR A 266 1.13 -15.79 9.46
CA THR A 266 2.53 -15.72 9.02
C THR A 266 2.92 -14.33 8.52
N ALA A 267 1.96 -13.58 7.93
CA ALA A 267 2.24 -12.25 7.39
C ALA A 267 0.97 -11.43 7.19
N GLY A 268 1.16 -10.11 7.13
CA GLY A 268 0.09 -9.15 6.82
C GLY A 268 -0.94 -9.00 7.93
N GLU A 269 -2.12 -8.51 7.55
CA GLU A 269 -3.23 -8.26 8.46
C GLU A 269 -4.55 -8.76 7.89
N GLY A 270 -5.39 -9.34 8.76
CA GLY A 270 -6.68 -9.89 8.37
C GLY A 270 -7.69 -9.88 9.51
N PHE A 271 -8.78 -10.55 9.27
CA PHE A 271 -9.88 -10.70 10.22
C PHE A 271 -10.35 -12.16 10.30
N TYR A 272 -10.85 -12.50 11.44
CA TYR A 272 -11.59 -13.73 11.73
C TYR A 272 -12.88 -13.37 12.47
N GLN A 273 -13.98 -14.03 12.12
CA GLN A 273 -15.25 -13.83 12.80
C GLN A 273 -16.03 -15.14 12.90
N GLU A 274 -16.51 -15.45 14.10
CA GLU A 274 -17.54 -16.45 14.33
C GLU A 274 -18.93 -15.83 14.15
N TRP A 275 -19.88 -16.62 13.67
CA TRP A 275 -21.25 -16.18 13.51
C TRP A 275 -21.83 -15.63 14.82
N GLY A 276 -22.40 -14.43 14.74
CA GLY A 276 -23.01 -13.77 15.90
C GLY A 276 -22.03 -13.10 16.88
N LYS A 277 -20.70 -13.16 16.61
CA LYS A 277 -19.68 -12.51 17.43
C LYS A 277 -19.02 -11.33 16.69
N PRO A 278 -18.40 -10.38 17.42
CA PRO A 278 -17.56 -9.35 16.80
C PRO A 278 -16.38 -9.98 16.04
N ALA A 279 -15.97 -9.35 14.93
CA ALA A 279 -14.77 -9.76 14.23
C ALA A 279 -13.52 -9.42 15.05
N ARG A 280 -12.53 -10.30 14.98
CA ARG A 280 -11.21 -10.13 15.59
C ARG A 280 -10.21 -9.78 14.50
N ARG A 281 -9.49 -8.66 14.64
CA ARG A 281 -8.34 -8.33 13.80
C ARG A 281 -7.17 -9.25 14.12
N LEU A 282 -6.50 -9.71 13.08
CA LEU A 282 -5.38 -10.63 13.14
C LEU A 282 -4.14 -10.00 12.52
N LYS A 283 -2.98 -10.25 13.12
CA LYS A 283 -1.66 -9.81 12.67
C LYS A 283 -0.64 -10.94 12.79
N LYS A 284 0.50 -10.77 12.15
CA LYS A 284 1.61 -11.73 12.19
C LYS A 284 1.90 -12.21 13.62
N GLY A 285 1.94 -13.53 13.80
CA GLY A 285 2.15 -14.21 15.08
C GLY A 285 0.87 -14.59 15.84
N ASP A 286 -0.29 -14.05 15.43
CA ASP A 286 -1.56 -14.43 16.05
C ASP A 286 -1.96 -15.87 15.68
N THR A 287 -2.65 -16.52 16.61
CA THR A 287 -3.27 -17.83 16.39
C THR A 287 -4.77 -17.79 16.66
N VAL A 288 -5.52 -18.60 15.91
CA VAL A 288 -6.96 -18.80 16.11
C VAL A 288 -7.23 -20.28 16.17
N ASN A 289 -7.81 -20.74 17.27
CA ASN A 289 -8.36 -22.09 17.37
C ASN A 289 -9.85 -22.02 17.05
N ILE A 290 -10.27 -22.68 15.99
CA ILE A 290 -11.65 -22.73 15.52
C ILE A 290 -12.18 -24.12 15.83
N PRO A 291 -13.10 -24.27 16.81
CA PRO A 291 -13.68 -25.56 17.14
C PRO A 291 -14.47 -26.13 15.96
N ALA A 292 -14.60 -27.45 15.90
CA ALA A 292 -15.51 -28.08 14.96
C ALA A 292 -16.94 -27.55 15.14
N ASN A 293 -17.71 -27.55 14.05
CA ASN A 293 -19.10 -27.13 13.99
C ASN A 293 -19.35 -25.63 14.26
N VAL A 294 -18.32 -24.78 14.22
CA VAL A 294 -18.45 -23.34 14.38
C VAL A 294 -18.53 -22.70 13.01
N LYS A 295 -19.62 -21.96 12.73
CA LYS A 295 -19.75 -21.14 11.52
C LYS A 295 -18.88 -19.90 11.64
N HIS A 296 -17.97 -19.71 10.68
CA HIS A 296 -17.00 -18.62 10.71
C HIS A 296 -16.56 -18.22 9.30
N TRP A 297 -15.85 -17.10 9.22
CA TRP A 297 -15.08 -16.66 8.05
C TRP A 297 -13.76 -16.05 8.48
N HIS A 298 -12.81 -15.98 7.54
CA HIS A 298 -11.57 -15.22 7.67
C HIS A 298 -11.13 -14.65 6.32
N GLY A 299 -10.26 -13.64 6.37
CA GLY A 299 -9.77 -12.98 5.17
C GLY A 299 -8.86 -11.81 5.47
N ALA A 300 -8.35 -11.18 4.43
CA ALA A 300 -7.48 -10.01 4.50
C ALA A 300 -8.23 -8.78 5.03
N ALA A 301 -7.50 -7.85 5.62
CA ALA A 301 -7.99 -6.51 5.87
C ALA A 301 -8.17 -5.73 4.54
N PRO A 302 -8.97 -4.65 4.50
CA PRO A 302 -9.29 -3.96 3.24
C PRO A 302 -8.08 -3.53 2.41
N ASN A 303 -6.99 -3.13 3.06
CA ASN A 303 -5.82 -2.55 2.41
C ASN A 303 -4.53 -3.36 2.63
N PHE A 304 -4.63 -4.59 3.16
CA PHE A 304 -3.48 -5.41 3.51
C PHE A 304 -3.58 -6.79 2.89
N TRP A 305 -2.48 -7.29 2.37
CA TRP A 305 -2.30 -8.72 2.15
C TRP A 305 -2.35 -9.46 3.48
N PHE A 306 -2.83 -10.67 3.46
CA PHE A 306 -2.93 -11.51 4.64
C PHE A 306 -2.53 -12.93 4.32
N GLN A 307 -1.73 -13.54 5.17
CA GLN A 307 -1.39 -14.96 5.04
C GLN A 307 -1.44 -15.66 6.39
N HIS A 308 -1.97 -16.85 6.39
CA HIS A 308 -1.91 -17.76 7.52
C HIS A 308 -1.66 -19.19 7.07
N ILE A 309 -1.15 -20.01 7.97
CA ILE A 309 -1.21 -21.46 7.85
C ILE A 309 -2.57 -21.90 8.38
N ALA A 310 -3.30 -22.67 7.58
CA ALA A 310 -4.51 -23.36 7.97
C ALA A 310 -4.16 -24.82 8.25
N LEU A 311 -4.37 -25.27 9.47
CA LEU A 311 -4.16 -26.65 9.94
C LEU A 311 -5.53 -27.31 10.13
N GLU A 312 -5.75 -28.46 9.50
CA GLU A 312 -6.92 -29.27 9.76
C GLU A 312 -6.71 -30.10 11.04
N VAL A 313 -7.48 -29.77 12.08
CA VAL A 313 -7.39 -30.51 13.35
C VAL A 313 -7.95 -31.91 13.17
N PRO A 314 -7.19 -32.97 13.55
CA PRO A 314 -7.69 -34.33 13.41
C PRO A 314 -9.02 -34.58 14.15
N GLY A 315 -9.92 -35.27 13.50
CA GLY A 315 -11.25 -35.60 14.03
C GLY A 315 -11.88 -36.77 13.32
N THR A 316 -13.09 -37.16 13.76
CA THR A 316 -13.86 -38.24 13.14
C THR A 316 -15.06 -37.67 12.38
N GLU A 317 -15.47 -38.32 11.28
CA GLU A 317 -16.60 -37.94 10.44
C GLU A 317 -16.49 -36.46 10.03
N GLN A 318 -15.31 -36.05 9.50
CA GLN A 318 -15.04 -34.67 9.11
C GLN A 318 -15.60 -34.35 7.73
N SER A 319 -16.14 -33.14 7.59
CA SER A 319 -16.55 -32.56 6.33
C SER A 319 -16.51 -31.02 6.40
N ASN A 320 -16.40 -30.39 5.23
CA ASN A 320 -16.42 -28.92 5.12
C ASN A 320 -17.74 -28.50 4.44
N GLU A 321 -18.42 -27.55 5.06
CA GLU A 321 -19.65 -26.94 4.50
C GLU A 321 -19.39 -25.49 4.16
N TRP A 322 -19.56 -25.12 2.89
CA TRP A 322 -19.49 -23.76 2.41
C TRP A 322 -20.88 -23.15 2.32
N LEU A 323 -21.02 -21.98 2.92
CA LEU A 323 -22.28 -21.27 3.09
C LEU A 323 -22.28 -19.96 2.27
N GLU A 324 -23.11 -19.00 2.67
CA GLU A 324 -23.29 -17.72 2.01
C GLU A 324 -22.00 -16.87 2.00
N PRO A 325 -21.83 -16.02 0.98
CA PRO A 325 -20.73 -15.04 0.94
C PRO A 325 -20.82 -14.05 2.11
N VAL A 326 -19.66 -13.57 2.57
CA VAL A 326 -19.57 -12.38 3.40
C VAL A 326 -19.65 -11.17 2.49
N ASP A 327 -20.84 -10.60 2.32
CA ASP A 327 -21.05 -9.45 1.43
C ASP A 327 -20.27 -8.20 1.86
N ASP A 328 -20.21 -7.19 0.98
CA ASP A 328 -19.41 -5.98 1.24
C ASP A 328 -19.93 -5.18 2.44
N ALA A 329 -21.22 -5.21 2.73
CA ALA A 329 -21.81 -4.51 3.89
C ALA A 329 -21.42 -5.18 5.20
N ALA A 330 -21.51 -6.51 5.27
CA ALA A 330 -21.08 -7.30 6.42
C ALA A 330 -19.57 -7.19 6.63
N TYR A 331 -18.78 -7.29 5.56
CA TYR A 331 -17.33 -7.13 5.61
C TYR A 331 -16.91 -5.73 6.09
N SER A 332 -17.49 -4.67 5.51
CA SER A 332 -17.18 -3.29 5.93
C SER A 332 -17.55 -3.02 7.39
N LYS A 333 -18.63 -3.63 7.89
CA LYS A 333 -19.02 -3.55 9.30
C LYS A 333 -18.03 -4.28 10.21
N ALA A 334 -17.54 -5.44 9.77
CA ALA A 334 -16.63 -6.27 10.54
C ALA A 334 -15.20 -5.71 10.62
N THR A 335 -14.79 -4.90 9.64
CA THR A 335 -13.40 -4.41 9.47
C THR A 335 -13.20 -2.95 9.90
N LYS A 336 -14.24 -2.31 10.41
CA LYS A 336 -14.16 -0.99 11.06
C LYS A 336 -13.54 -1.10 12.43
#